data_1dd6e4ae0fadb0c71ee9dde412165222
#
_entry.id   1dd6e4ae0fadb0c71ee9dde412165222
#
_cell.length_a   1.000
_cell.length_b   1.000
_cell.length_c   1.000
_cell.angle_alpha   90.00
_cell.angle_beta   90.00
_cell.angle_gamma   90.00
#
_symmetry.space_group_name_H-M   'P 1'
#
loop_
_entity.id
_entity.type
_entity.pdbx_description
1 polymer ?
#
loop_
_entity_poly.entity_id
_entity_poly.type
_entity_poly.pdbx_seq_one_letter_code
_entity_poly.pdbx_strand_id
1 'polypeptide(L)'
;MFPVASAATQVHTSAIFEVHITIARSDAGSAPGHSAKWLTTIASLLVGAAFFSLWFWLFPFWMGFHVDLSGMARWRWIMAVPSVLGFAVALRCVWDFGATGRGTPAPIAPPQRLVVVGFYRYVRNPMYLGFFLGWTGLWVLFGRANPTVIAIACVVVLAVALFVMFYEEPTLRKMFGADYKEYCRNVHRWIPRLHPWHN
;
A
#
# COMPACT_ATOMS: atom_id res chain seq x y z
N MET A 1 47.77 -43.90 -14.60
CA MET A 1 47.94 -43.23 -13.31
C MET A 1 47.07 -41.97 -13.33
N PHE A 2 45.84 -42.03 -12.92
CA PHE A 2 44.89 -40.91 -12.91
C PHE A 2 44.37 -40.70 -11.48
N PRO A 3 44.17 -39.47 -11.04
CA PRO A 3 43.96 -39.17 -9.63
C PRO A 3 42.52 -39.36 -9.16
N VAL A 4 42.39 -39.99 -8.01
CA VAL A 4 41.17 -40.16 -7.20
C VAL A 4 41.01 -38.90 -6.35
N ALA A 5 40.55 -37.77 -6.95
CA ALA A 5 40.34 -36.53 -6.21
C ALA A 5 38.97 -35.86 -6.48
N SER A 6 37.99 -36.59 -7.06
CA SER A 6 36.69 -35.99 -7.46
C SER A 6 35.50 -36.38 -6.59
N ALA A 7 35.56 -37.42 -5.80
CA ALA A 7 34.37 -37.90 -5.07
C ALA A 7 34.10 -37.17 -3.74
N ALA A 8 35.16 -36.78 -3.02
CA ALA A 8 35.01 -36.13 -1.70
C ALA A 8 34.43 -34.69 -1.78
N THR A 9 34.76 -33.94 -2.84
CA THR A 9 34.28 -32.57 -3.03
C THR A 9 32.82 -32.50 -3.43
N GLN A 10 32.33 -33.49 -4.18
CA GLN A 10 30.92 -33.58 -4.59
C GLN A 10 30.00 -33.95 -3.43
N VAL A 11 30.42 -34.83 -2.53
CA VAL A 11 29.62 -35.21 -1.34
C VAL A 11 29.47 -34.05 -0.36
N HIS A 12 30.53 -33.22 -0.20
CA HIS A 12 30.48 -32.10 0.71
C HIS A 12 29.58 -30.95 0.19
N THR A 13 29.53 -30.71 -1.11
CA THR A 13 28.68 -29.70 -1.74
C THR A 13 27.20 -30.12 -1.71
N SER A 14 26.89 -31.39 -1.90
CA SER A 14 25.52 -31.93 -1.80
C SER A 14 24.97 -31.86 -0.37
N ALA A 15 25.79 -32.17 0.64
CA ALA A 15 25.38 -32.10 2.04
C ALA A 15 25.10 -30.66 2.49
N ILE A 16 25.90 -29.68 2.06
CA ILE A 16 25.67 -28.25 2.38
C ILE A 16 24.40 -27.75 1.67
N PHE A 17 24.16 -28.18 0.42
CA PHE A 17 22.94 -27.82 -0.32
C PHE A 17 21.68 -28.42 0.29
N GLU A 18 21.73 -29.66 0.76
CA GLU A 18 20.62 -30.34 1.48
C GLU A 18 20.34 -29.68 2.83
N VAL A 19 21.37 -29.27 3.59
CA VAL A 19 21.21 -28.56 4.86
C VAL A 19 20.56 -27.19 4.63
N HIS A 20 20.98 -26.45 3.59
CA HIS A 20 20.34 -25.16 3.25
C HIS A 20 18.88 -25.32 2.82
N ILE A 21 18.55 -26.38 2.07
CA ILE A 21 17.14 -26.67 1.69
C ILE A 21 16.32 -27.08 2.92
N THR A 22 16.91 -27.83 3.86
CA THR A 22 16.21 -28.26 5.07
C THR A 22 15.97 -27.10 6.01
N ILE A 23 16.93 -26.17 6.18
CA ILE A 23 16.75 -24.94 6.98
C ILE A 23 15.69 -24.04 6.33
N ALA A 24 15.76 -23.82 5.00
CA ALA A 24 14.75 -23.03 4.28
C ALA A 24 13.34 -23.65 4.34
N ARG A 25 13.23 -24.99 4.42
CA ARG A 25 11.97 -25.71 4.60
C ARG A 25 11.45 -25.67 6.05
N SER A 26 12.33 -25.63 7.03
CA SER A 26 11.99 -25.48 8.45
C SER A 26 11.38 -24.11 8.72
N ASP A 27 11.93 -23.05 8.11
CA ASP A 27 11.40 -21.67 8.24
C ASP A 27 10.10 -21.43 7.46
N ALA A 28 9.81 -22.26 6.45
CA ALA A 28 8.55 -22.20 5.68
C ALA A 28 7.35 -22.88 6.39
N GLY A 29 7.59 -23.55 7.52
CA GLY A 29 6.61 -24.46 8.14
C GLY A 29 5.77 -23.93 9.30
N SER A 30 6.00 -22.75 9.82
CA SER A 30 5.14 -22.14 10.85
C SER A 30 4.23 -21.10 10.25
N ALA A 31 3.01 -21.46 9.88
CA ALA A 31 1.97 -20.47 9.63
C ALA A 31 1.87 -19.59 10.89
N PRO A 32 2.09 -18.25 10.81
CA PRO A 32 2.02 -17.38 11.97
C PRO A 32 0.65 -17.56 12.60
N GLY A 33 0.66 -17.77 13.92
CA GLY A 33 -0.55 -18.02 14.70
C GLY A 33 -1.60 -16.92 14.46
N HIS A 34 -2.85 -17.25 14.70
CA HIS A 34 -4.00 -16.36 14.52
C HIS A 34 -3.76 -14.96 15.14
N SER A 35 -3.03 -14.91 16.26
CA SER A 35 -2.61 -13.69 16.96
C SER A 35 -1.72 -12.77 16.11
N ALA A 36 -0.80 -13.30 15.32
CA ALA A 36 0.11 -12.46 14.50
C ALA A 36 -0.64 -11.74 13.37
N LYS A 37 -1.69 -12.33 12.81
CA LYS A 37 -2.52 -11.70 11.79
C LYS A 37 -3.28 -10.49 12.35
N TRP A 38 -3.84 -10.62 13.55
CA TRP A 38 -4.56 -9.52 14.19
C TRP A 38 -3.63 -8.38 14.58
N LEU A 39 -2.42 -8.67 15.04
CA LEU A 39 -1.43 -7.65 15.38
C LEU A 39 -1.03 -6.82 14.15
N THR A 40 -0.77 -7.44 13.00
CA THR A 40 -0.45 -6.70 11.76
C THR A 40 -1.63 -5.90 11.24
N THR A 41 -2.85 -6.43 11.35
CA THR A 41 -4.06 -5.70 10.97
C THR A 41 -4.29 -4.49 11.86
N ILE A 42 -4.17 -4.65 13.18
CA ILE A 42 -4.27 -3.54 14.14
C ILE A 42 -3.19 -2.50 13.88
N ALA A 43 -1.94 -2.91 13.68
CA ALA A 43 -0.85 -1.99 13.34
C ALA A 43 -1.13 -1.21 12.05
N SER A 44 -1.64 -1.86 11.00
CA SER A 44 -2.05 -1.19 9.75
C SER A 44 -3.16 -0.17 9.97
N LEU A 45 -4.16 -0.52 10.77
CA LEU A 45 -5.25 0.40 11.11
C LEU A 45 -4.77 1.59 11.94
N LEU A 46 -3.85 1.39 12.90
CA LEU A 46 -3.26 2.46 13.69
C LEU A 46 -2.41 3.41 12.83
N VAL A 47 -1.57 2.87 11.94
CA VAL A 47 -0.79 3.67 10.99
C VAL A 47 -1.71 4.44 10.04
N GLY A 48 -2.75 3.80 9.52
CA GLY A 48 -3.77 4.45 8.71
C GLY A 48 -4.48 5.55 9.47
N ALA A 49 -4.95 5.29 10.70
CA ALA A 49 -5.61 6.27 11.55
C ALA A 49 -4.71 7.46 11.86
N ALA A 50 -3.44 7.23 12.20
CA ALA A 50 -2.46 8.30 12.43
C ALA A 50 -2.24 9.15 11.17
N PHE A 51 -2.10 8.52 10.00
CA PHE A 51 -1.96 9.20 8.72
C PHE A 51 -3.20 10.04 8.39
N PHE A 52 -4.40 9.47 8.52
CA PHE A 52 -5.64 10.20 8.30
C PHE A 52 -5.82 11.35 9.29
N SER A 53 -5.52 11.14 10.58
CA SER A 53 -5.60 12.20 11.60
C SER A 53 -4.65 13.36 11.30
N LEU A 54 -3.43 13.06 10.85
CA LEU A 54 -2.45 14.07 10.42
C LEU A 54 -3.01 14.95 9.29
N TRP A 55 -3.58 14.34 8.24
CA TRP A 55 -4.04 15.06 7.04
C TRP A 55 -5.42 15.68 7.18
N PHE A 56 -6.30 15.15 8.03
CA PHE A 56 -7.69 15.61 8.16
C PHE A 56 -7.95 16.48 9.37
N TRP A 57 -7.14 16.35 10.39
CA TRP A 57 -7.30 17.12 11.62
C TRP A 57 -6.14 18.06 11.86
N LEU A 58 -4.94 17.54 11.96
CA LEU A 58 -3.77 18.29 12.40
C LEU A 58 -3.34 19.32 11.33
N PHE A 59 -3.26 18.94 10.08
CA PHE A 59 -2.88 19.83 8.98
C PHE A 59 -3.88 20.97 8.75
N PRO A 60 -5.21 20.73 8.64
CA PRO A 60 -6.21 21.80 8.57
C PRO A 60 -6.20 22.69 9.80
N PHE A 61 -6.09 22.10 11.01
CA PHE A 61 -6.01 22.86 12.26
C PHE A 61 -4.80 23.79 12.29
N TRP A 62 -3.64 23.29 11.90
CA TRP A 62 -2.41 24.07 11.83
C TRP A 62 -2.47 25.18 10.78
N MET A 63 -3.18 24.98 9.70
CA MET A 63 -3.46 26.03 8.70
C MET A 63 -4.57 27.01 9.11
N GLY A 64 -5.09 26.93 10.35
CA GLY A 64 -6.11 27.84 10.86
C GLY A 64 -7.51 27.62 10.26
N PHE A 65 -7.80 26.41 9.77
CA PHE A 65 -9.12 26.10 9.24
C PHE A 65 -10.10 25.75 10.36
N HIS A 66 -11.08 26.62 10.53
CA HIS A 66 -12.27 26.32 11.32
C HIS A 66 -13.39 25.85 10.39
N VAL A 67 -14.04 24.74 10.75
CA VAL A 67 -15.18 24.21 10.00
C VAL A 67 -16.41 25.03 10.35
N ASP A 68 -16.79 25.97 9.49
CA ASP A 68 -18.06 26.67 9.59
C ASP A 68 -19.08 26.02 8.64
N LEU A 69 -20.05 25.32 9.21
CA LEU A 69 -21.14 24.67 8.48
C LEU A 69 -22.29 25.61 8.18
N SER A 70 -22.39 26.74 8.88
CA SER A 70 -23.54 27.65 8.81
C SER A 70 -23.64 28.40 7.48
N GLY A 71 -22.51 28.66 6.81
CA GLY A 71 -22.44 29.37 5.53
C GLY A 71 -22.27 28.50 4.29
N MET A 72 -22.39 27.16 4.42
CA MET A 72 -22.13 26.25 3.30
C MET A 72 -23.20 26.30 2.20
N ALA A 73 -22.79 26.61 0.96
CA ALA A 73 -23.67 26.53 -0.20
C ALA A 73 -24.16 25.08 -0.41
N ARG A 74 -25.46 24.90 -0.61
CA ARG A 74 -26.10 23.55 -0.70
C ARG A 74 -25.46 22.64 -1.75
N TRP A 75 -25.01 23.18 -2.87
CA TRP A 75 -24.39 22.40 -3.94
C TRP A 75 -23.07 21.73 -3.50
N ARG A 76 -22.37 22.28 -2.51
CA ARG A 76 -21.11 21.71 -2.00
C ARG A 76 -21.32 20.34 -1.33
N TRP A 77 -22.51 20.11 -0.77
CA TRP A 77 -22.83 18.81 -0.15
C TRP A 77 -22.73 17.63 -1.11
N ILE A 78 -22.83 17.88 -2.44
CA ILE A 78 -22.59 16.85 -3.45
C ILE A 78 -21.16 16.28 -3.35
N MET A 79 -20.20 17.08 -2.86
CA MET A 79 -18.80 16.68 -2.68
C MET A 79 -18.59 15.76 -1.46
N ALA A 80 -19.58 15.61 -0.60
CA ALA A 80 -19.55 14.61 0.46
C ALA A 80 -19.52 13.19 -0.11
N VAL A 81 -20.17 12.96 -1.24
CA VAL A 81 -20.22 11.64 -1.90
C VAL A 81 -18.81 11.17 -2.32
N PRO A 82 -18.07 11.89 -3.19
CA PRO A 82 -16.71 11.48 -3.55
C PRO A 82 -15.78 11.44 -2.34
N SER A 83 -15.97 12.30 -1.32
CA SER A 83 -15.17 12.25 -0.09
C SER A 83 -15.37 10.95 0.66
N VAL A 84 -16.61 10.56 0.92
CA VAL A 84 -16.93 9.31 1.65
C VAL A 84 -16.46 8.09 0.85
N LEU A 85 -16.72 8.06 -0.46
CA LEU A 85 -16.28 6.96 -1.32
C LEU A 85 -14.75 6.85 -1.37
N GLY A 86 -14.04 7.96 -1.51
CA GLY A 86 -12.58 7.99 -1.52
C GLY A 86 -11.99 7.42 -0.22
N PHE A 87 -12.51 7.85 0.92
CA PHE A 87 -12.06 7.33 2.21
C PHE A 87 -12.43 5.87 2.44
N ALA A 88 -13.62 5.45 2.03
CA ALA A 88 -14.02 4.06 2.09
C ALA A 88 -13.06 3.16 1.29
N VAL A 89 -12.65 3.58 0.08
CA VAL A 89 -11.64 2.89 -0.72
C VAL A 89 -10.30 2.85 0.00
N ALA A 90 -9.82 4.00 0.52
CA ALA A 90 -8.53 4.06 1.21
C ALA A 90 -8.52 3.17 2.48
N LEU A 91 -9.55 3.23 3.31
CA LEU A 91 -9.69 2.39 4.50
C LEU A 91 -9.78 0.90 4.15
N ARG A 92 -10.51 0.55 3.09
CA ARG A 92 -10.56 -0.83 2.60
C ARG A 92 -9.18 -1.33 2.17
N CYS A 93 -8.38 -0.48 1.51
CA CYS A 93 -7.01 -0.83 1.13
C CYS A 93 -6.11 -1.05 2.36
N VAL A 94 -6.22 -0.20 3.40
CA VAL A 94 -5.50 -0.39 4.68
C VAL A 94 -5.86 -1.74 5.32
N TRP A 95 -7.14 -2.08 5.33
CA TRP A 95 -7.61 -3.39 5.81
C TRP A 95 -7.01 -4.54 4.99
N ASP A 96 -7.05 -4.47 3.65
CA ASP A 96 -6.52 -5.51 2.77
C ASP A 96 -5.01 -5.71 2.97
N PHE A 97 -4.25 -4.64 3.24
CA PHE A 97 -2.83 -4.74 3.61
C PHE A 97 -2.62 -5.51 4.92
N GLY A 98 -3.35 -5.17 5.97
CA GLY A 98 -3.25 -5.85 7.25
C GLY A 98 -3.67 -7.32 7.18
N ALA A 99 -4.82 -7.58 6.54
CA ALA A 99 -5.41 -8.91 6.48
C ALA A 99 -4.66 -9.88 5.55
N THR A 100 -4.19 -9.39 4.38
CA THR A 100 -3.60 -10.22 3.32
C THR A 100 -2.07 -10.07 3.25
N GLY A 101 -1.56 -8.84 3.31
CA GLY A 101 -0.14 -8.53 3.14
C GLY A 101 0.71 -8.90 4.35
N ARG A 102 0.13 -9.08 5.52
CA ARG A 102 0.84 -9.29 6.79
C ARG A 102 1.90 -8.21 7.05
N GLY A 103 1.60 -7.00 6.68
CA GLY A 103 2.45 -5.82 6.83
C GLY A 103 1.61 -4.55 6.95
N THR A 104 2.28 -3.42 7.04
CA THR A 104 1.62 -2.11 7.03
C THR A 104 1.81 -1.46 5.65
N PRO A 105 0.90 -0.56 5.22
CA PRO A 105 1.11 0.23 4.01
C PRO A 105 2.28 1.22 4.14
N ALA A 106 2.89 1.33 5.32
CA ALA A 106 4.07 2.16 5.57
C ALA A 106 5.37 1.34 5.36
N PRO A 107 6.47 1.97 4.95
CA PRO A 107 7.75 1.30 4.72
C PRO A 107 8.39 0.70 5.98
N ILE A 108 7.81 0.93 7.15
CA ILE A 108 8.29 0.44 8.45
C ILE A 108 8.13 -1.09 8.58
N ALA A 109 7.07 -1.66 8.01
CA ALA A 109 6.81 -3.10 8.02
C ALA A 109 6.25 -3.52 6.64
N PRO A 110 7.13 -3.71 5.63
CA PRO A 110 6.70 -4.04 4.28
C PRO A 110 5.92 -5.35 4.24
N PRO A 111 4.97 -5.51 3.30
CA PRO A 111 4.14 -6.70 3.21
C PRO A 111 4.99 -7.95 2.93
N GLN A 112 4.69 -9.04 3.61
CA GLN A 112 5.36 -10.33 3.40
C GLN A 112 4.84 -11.07 2.15
N ARG A 113 3.69 -10.65 1.62
CA ARG A 113 3.06 -11.20 0.42
C ARG A 113 2.56 -10.07 -0.46
N LEU A 114 2.64 -10.27 -1.78
CA LEU A 114 2.09 -9.33 -2.75
C LEU A 114 0.56 -9.24 -2.56
N VAL A 115 0.05 -8.03 -2.32
CA VAL A 115 -1.37 -7.77 -2.08
C VAL A 115 -2.04 -7.49 -3.42
N VAL A 116 -2.75 -8.49 -3.97
CA VAL A 116 -3.51 -8.38 -5.21
C VAL A 116 -4.95 -8.81 -4.94
N VAL A 117 -5.61 -8.08 -4.04
CA VAL A 117 -7.01 -8.34 -3.65
C VAL A 117 -7.82 -7.04 -3.70
N GLY A 118 -9.15 -7.15 -3.69
CA GLY A 118 -10.03 -5.99 -3.68
C GLY A 118 -9.71 -4.99 -4.81
N PHE A 119 -9.52 -3.73 -4.45
CA PHE A 119 -9.24 -2.66 -5.40
C PHE A 119 -7.86 -2.77 -6.09
N TYR A 120 -6.90 -3.49 -5.49
CA TYR A 120 -5.60 -3.76 -6.10
C TYR A 120 -5.67 -4.61 -7.38
N ARG A 121 -6.79 -5.27 -7.64
CA ARG A 121 -7.05 -6.01 -8.89
C ARG A 121 -7.41 -5.09 -10.05
N TYR A 122 -7.78 -3.85 -9.77
CA TYR A 122 -8.18 -2.84 -10.77
C TYR A 122 -7.08 -1.82 -11.04
N VAL A 123 -6.36 -1.40 -10.00
CA VAL A 123 -5.29 -0.40 -10.10
C VAL A 123 -4.23 -0.69 -9.03
N ARG A 124 -2.95 -0.39 -9.32
CA ARG A 124 -1.86 -0.72 -8.39
C ARG A 124 -1.84 0.15 -7.14
N ASN A 125 -2.31 1.39 -7.22
CA ASN A 125 -2.27 2.37 -6.15
C ASN A 125 -3.67 2.87 -5.73
N PRO A 126 -4.62 1.98 -5.39
CA PRO A 126 -6.00 2.38 -5.09
C PRO A 126 -6.10 3.19 -3.81
N MET A 127 -5.23 2.94 -2.83
CA MET A 127 -5.20 3.65 -1.56
C MET A 127 -4.91 5.14 -1.77
N TYR A 128 -3.89 5.48 -2.56
CA TYR A 128 -3.56 6.88 -2.88
C TYR A 128 -4.67 7.55 -3.67
N LEU A 129 -5.26 6.87 -4.66
CA LEU A 129 -6.39 7.41 -5.43
C LEU A 129 -7.60 7.68 -4.54
N GLY A 130 -7.95 6.74 -3.66
CA GLY A 130 -9.03 6.92 -2.69
C GLY A 130 -8.75 8.08 -1.74
N PHE A 131 -7.53 8.18 -1.22
CA PHE A 131 -7.12 9.27 -0.35
C PHE A 131 -7.26 10.63 -1.06
N PHE A 132 -6.70 10.79 -2.25
CA PHE A 132 -6.78 12.05 -2.99
C PHE A 132 -8.20 12.44 -3.37
N LEU A 133 -9.03 11.47 -3.77
CA LEU A 133 -10.44 11.71 -4.04
C LEU A 133 -11.18 12.19 -2.79
N GLY A 134 -10.98 11.51 -1.67
CA GLY A 134 -11.59 11.87 -0.39
C GLY A 134 -11.14 13.26 0.08
N TRP A 135 -9.84 13.53 0.01
CA TRP A 135 -9.24 14.76 0.48
C TRP A 135 -9.64 15.98 -0.37
N THR A 136 -9.55 15.88 -1.69
CA THR A 136 -9.97 16.96 -2.60
C THR A 136 -11.47 17.25 -2.49
N GLY A 137 -12.31 16.21 -2.40
CA GLY A 137 -13.75 16.37 -2.16
C GLY A 137 -14.04 17.11 -0.86
N LEU A 138 -13.32 16.81 0.22
CA LEU A 138 -13.46 17.48 1.50
C LEU A 138 -13.10 18.96 1.42
N TRP A 139 -12.02 19.32 0.73
CA TRP A 139 -11.60 20.71 0.57
C TRP A 139 -12.61 21.53 -0.24
N VAL A 140 -13.20 20.96 -1.28
CA VAL A 140 -14.27 21.61 -2.04
C VAL A 140 -15.54 21.72 -1.18
N LEU A 141 -15.90 20.66 -0.45
CA LEU A 141 -17.05 20.65 0.46
C LEU A 141 -16.97 21.83 1.44
N PHE A 142 -15.84 22.01 2.12
CA PHE A 142 -15.66 23.10 3.07
C PHE A 142 -15.31 24.46 2.43
N GLY A 143 -15.30 24.56 1.10
CA GLY A 143 -15.03 25.81 0.38
C GLY A 143 -13.61 26.33 0.55
N ARG A 144 -12.67 25.42 0.79
CA ARG A 144 -11.25 25.73 1.01
C ARG A 144 -10.37 25.45 -0.21
N ALA A 145 -10.97 25.09 -1.34
CA ALA A 145 -10.28 24.89 -2.61
C ALA A 145 -9.85 26.25 -3.21
N ASN A 146 -8.81 26.83 -2.64
CA ASN A 146 -8.17 28.05 -3.14
C ASN A 146 -6.87 27.70 -3.90
N PRO A 147 -6.27 28.64 -4.65
CA PRO A 147 -5.05 28.37 -5.42
C PRO A 147 -3.89 27.77 -4.61
N THR A 148 -3.72 28.22 -3.37
CA THR A 148 -2.66 27.70 -2.46
C THR A 148 -2.89 26.23 -2.13
N VAL A 149 -4.13 25.86 -1.77
CA VAL A 149 -4.48 24.46 -1.47
C VAL A 149 -4.33 23.58 -2.70
N ILE A 150 -4.73 24.08 -3.88
CA ILE A 150 -4.55 23.36 -5.14
C ILE A 150 -3.06 23.15 -5.43
N ALA A 151 -2.23 24.18 -5.26
CA ALA A 151 -0.78 24.07 -5.44
C ALA A 151 -0.17 23.03 -4.48
N ILE A 152 -0.55 23.07 -3.20
CA ILE A 152 -0.12 22.06 -2.21
C ILE A 152 -0.57 20.65 -2.64
N ALA A 153 -1.83 20.49 -3.07
CA ALA A 153 -2.33 19.20 -3.56
C ALA A 153 -1.50 18.67 -4.74
N CYS A 154 -1.19 19.53 -5.72
CA CYS A 154 -0.33 19.16 -6.86
C CYS A 154 1.07 18.72 -6.40
N VAL A 155 1.69 19.44 -5.46
CA VAL A 155 3.00 19.06 -4.90
C VAL A 155 2.93 17.72 -4.19
N VAL A 156 1.89 17.47 -3.38
CA VAL A 156 1.70 16.19 -2.68
C VAL A 156 1.48 15.04 -3.66
N VAL A 157 0.63 15.24 -4.68
CA VAL A 157 0.40 14.23 -5.74
C VAL A 157 1.71 13.90 -6.46
N LEU A 158 2.50 14.92 -6.82
CA LEU A 158 3.80 14.73 -7.45
C LEU A 158 4.77 13.98 -6.54
N ALA A 159 4.87 14.39 -5.28
CA ALA A 159 5.73 13.73 -4.29
C ALA A 159 5.38 12.25 -4.11
N VAL A 160 4.08 11.93 -3.99
CA VAL A 160 3.61 10.54 -3.91
C VAL A 160 3.91 9.78 -5.20
N ALA A 161 3.70 10.38 -6.37
CA ALA A 161 4.02 9.74 -7.65
C ALA A 161 5.52 9.41 -7.77
N LEU A 162 6.38 10.32 -7.36
CA LEU A 162 7.83 10.12 -7.33
C LEU A 162 8.22 9.04 -6.30
N PHE A 163 7.64 9.07 -5.09
CA PHE A 163 7.85 8.05 -4.06
C PHE A 163 7.48 6.65 -4.56
N VAL A 164 6.30 6.51 -5.16
CA VAL A 164 5.87 5.22 -5.74
C VAL A 164 6.83 4.77 -6.82
N MET A 165 7.24 5.67 -7.72
CA MET A 165 8.08 5.34 -8.87
C MET A 165 9.52 4.98 -8.48
N PHE A 166 10.12 5.73 -7.56
CA PHE A 166 11.54 5.62 -7.23
C PHE A 166 11.83 4.79 -5.99
N TYR A 167 10.86 4.59 -5.11
CA TYR A 167 11.06 3.84 -3.87
C TYR A 167 10.17 2.59 -3.78
N GLU A 168 8.86 2.76 -3.86
CA GLU A 168 7.90 1.67 -3.59
C GLU A 168 7.96 0.57 -4.66
N GLU A 169 7.82 0.92 -5.95
CA GLU A 169 7.87 -0.08 -7.02
C GLU A 169 9.22 -0.80 -7.15
N PRO A 170 10.38 -0.14 -7.06
CA PRO A 170 11.67 -0.83 -7.02
C PRO A 170 11.81 -1.78 -5.83
N THR A 171 11.29 -1.40 -4.66
CA THR A 171 11.29 -2.25 -3.46
C THR A 171 10.42 -3.48 -3.68
N LEU A 172 9.18 -3.31 -4.17
CA LEU A 172 8.28 -4.42 -4.47
C LEU A 172 8.84 -5.36 -5.55
N ARG A 173 9.54 -4.82 -6.56
CA ARG A 173 10.24 -5.63 -7.58
C ARG A 173 11.36 -6.49 -7.00
N LYS A 174 12.11 -5.94 -6.03
CA LYS A 174 13.16 -6.71 -5.33
C LYS A 174 12.56 -7.79 -4.46
N MET A 175 11.45 -7.51 -3.78
CA MET A 175 10.81 -8.42 -2.84
C MET A 175 10.06 -9.56 -3.55
N PHE A 176 9.30 -9.26 -4.60
CA PHE A 176 8.36 -10.20 -5.22
C PHE A 176 8.74 -10.63 -6.65
N GLY A 177 9.83 -10.12 -7.20
CA GLY A 177 10.46 -10.61 -8.44
C GLY A 177 9.51 -10.73 -9.63
N ALA A 178 9.31 -11.96 -10.10
CA ALA A 178 8.50 -12.28 -11.27
C ALA A 178 7.02 -11.96 -11.08
N ASP A 179 6.46 -12.26 -9.91
CA ASP A 179 5.04 -12.06 -9.58
C ASP A 179 4.67 -10.58 -9.65
N TYR A 180 5.54 -9.70 -9.14
CA TYR A 180 5.32 -8.26 -9.25
C TYR A 180 5.45 -7.75 -10.69
N LYS A 181 6.37 -8.32 -11.49
CA LYS A 181 6.50 -7.96 -12.91
C LYS A 181 5.24 -8.34 -13.69
N GLU A 182 4.68 -9.51 -13.44
CA GLU A 182 3.43 -9.98 -14.04
C GLU A 182 2.26 -9.07 -13.64
N TYR A 183 2.14 -8.75 -12.35
CA TYR A 183 1.16 -7.81 -11.84
C TYR A 183 1.25 -6.45 -12.56
N CYS A 184 2.46 -5.90 -12.73
CA CYS A 184 2.69 -4.64 -13.44
C CYS A 184 2.30 -4.66 -14.93
N ARG A 185 2.37 -5.81 -15.60
CA ARG A 185 1.94 -5.97 -17.00
C ARG A 185 0.43 -5.93 -17.14
N ASN A 186 -0.29 -6.43 -16.15
CA ASN A 186 -1.72 -6.62 -16.20
C ASN A 186 -2.52 -5.50 -15.53
N VAL A 187 -1.95 -4.80 -14.55
CA VAL A 187 -2.65 -3.76 -13.78
C VAL A 187 -1.88 -2.44 -13.89
N HIS A 188 -2.58 -1.35 -14.29
CA HIS A 188 -1.96 -0.05 -14.44
C HIS A 188 -1.67 0.63 -13.10
N ARG A 189 -0.71 1.58 -13.10
CA ARG A 189 -0.27 2.28 -11.89
C ARG A 189 -1.36 3.19 -11.31
N TRP A 190 -2.01 4.00 -12.15
CA TRP A 190 -2.94 5.06 -11.73
C TRP A 190 -4.32 4.99 -12.40
N ILE A 191 -4.45 4.26 -13.49
CA ILE A 191 -5.69 4.17 -14.27
C ILE A 191 -6.37 2.86 -13.93
N PRO A 192 -7.58 2.89 -13.31
CA PRO A 192 -8.33 1.68 -13.03
C PRO A 192 -8.73 0.94 -14.29
N ARG A 193 -8.67 -0.39 -14.25
CA ARG A 193 -9.23 -1.27 -15.28
C ARG A 193 -10.74 -1.39 -15.08
N LEU A 194 -11.45 -1.69 -16.15
CA LEU A 194 -12.89 -1.95 -16.10
C LEU A 194 -13.21 -3.32 -15.46
N HIS A 195 -12.31 -4.29 -15.62
CA HIS A 195 -12.48 -5.64 -15.08
C HIS A 195 -11.32 -5.99 -14.13
N PRO A 196 -11.60 -6.72 -13.00
CA PRO A 196 -10.56 -7.11 -12.07
C PRO A 196 -9.60 -8.10 -12.74
N TRP A 197 -8.31 -7.96 -12.46
CA TRP A 197 -7.32 -8.97 -12.83
C TRP A 197 -7.38 -10.14 -11.85
N HIS A 198 -7.31 -11.35 -12.39
CA HIS A 198 -7.25 -12.60 -11.64
C HIS A 198 -5.92 -13.28 -11.98
N ASN A 199 -5.20 -13.71 -10.95
CA ASN A 199 -3.99 -14.51 -11.07
C ASN A 199 -4.36 -15.96 -11.26
#